data_cedd15c42e21b045e5f95beeb5de039b
#
_entry.id   cedd15c42e21b045e5f95beeb5de039b
#
_cell.length_a   1.000
_cell.length_b   1.000
_cell.length_c   1.000
_cell.angle_alpha   90.00
_cell.angle_beta   90.00
_cell.angle_gamma   90.00
#
_symmetry.space_group_name_H-M   'P 1'
#
loop_
_entity.id
_entity.type
_entity.pdbx_description
1 polymer ?
#
loop_
_entity_poly.entity_id
_entity_poly.type
_entity_poly.pdbx_seq_one_letter_code
_entity_poly.pdbx_strand_id
1 'polypeptide(L)'
;MISGYTTVINKYAKHPNAAKLTREYIFSDAGQINLAKGHARPIRAEHLKLPADVQAKLLPNDQYAAAQPIKNAEAWEATSKKLPQMWQEQVIIEME
;
A
#
# COMPACT_ATOMS: atom_id res chain seq x y z
N MET A 1 3.56 -8.48 -8.16
CA MET A 1 2.54 -8.57 -7.08
C MET A 1 2.05 -7.18 -6.73
N ILE A 2 0.76 -7.03 -6.50
CA ILE A 2 0.15 -5.81 -6.00
C ILE A 2 -0.62 -6.11 -4.71
N SER A 3 -0.45 -5.26 -3.70
CA SER A 3 -1.26 -5.29 -2.49
C SER A 3 -1.62 -3.86 -2.13
N GLY A 4 -2.74 -3.68 -1.43
CA GLY A 4 -3.23 -2.35 -1.12
C GLY A 4 -3.52 -2.18 0.36
N TYR A 5 -3.37 -0.95 0.82
CA TYR A 5 -3.88 -0.56 2.13
C TYR A 5 -5.31 -0.09 1.99
N THR A 6 -6.11 -0.38 3.00
CA THR A 6 -7.53 -0.01 3.01
C THR A 6 -7.79 0.91 4.18
N THR A 7 -8.62 1.93 3.97
CA THR A 7 -9.12 2.73 5.08
C THR A 7 -10.48 2.21 5.50
N VAL A 8 -10.67 2.05 6.80
CA VAL A 8 -11.94 1.60 7.37
C VAL A 8 -12.39 2.56 8.45
N ILE A 9 -13.71 2.70 8.60
CA ILE A 9 -14.30 3.49 9.68
C ILE A 9 -14.82 2.49 10.71
N ASN A 10 -14.32 2.62 11.94
CA ASN A 10 -14.73 1.74 13.03
C ASN A 10 -16.21 1.99 13.35
N LYS A 11 -16.98 0.92 13.50
CA LYS A 11 -18.40 0.98 13.88
C LYS A 11 -18.60 1.73 15.20
N TYR A 12 -17.65 1.62 16.10
CA TYR A 12 -17.70 2.22 17.44
C TYR A 12 -16.88 3.51 17.54
N ALA A 13 -16.59 4.16 16.42
CA ALA A 13 -15.82 5.41 16.43
C ALA A 13 -16.52 6.48 17.28
N LYS A 14 -15.72 7.19 18.10
CA LYS A 14 -16.24 8.28 18.94
C LYS A 14 -16.74 9.47 18.12
N HIS A 15 -16.12 9.69 16.98
CA HIS A 15 -16.41 10.81 16.08
C HIS A 15 -16.61 10.30 14.65
N PRO A 16 -17.73 9.59 14.37
CA PRO A 16 -17.91 8.94 13.08
C PRO A 16 -17.98 9.93 11.91
N ASN A 17 -18.54 11.12 12.12
CA ASN A 17 -18.62 12.13 11.06
C ASN A 17 -17.23 12.70 10.74
N ALA A 18 -16.40 12.92 11.74
CA ALA A 18 -15.01 13.35 11.54
C ALA A 18 -14.20 12.28 10.81
N ALA A 19 -14.42 11.00 11.14
CA ALA A 19 -13.78 9.89 10.47
C ALA A 19 -14.16 9.84 8.99
N LYS A 20 -15.43 10.05 8.67
CA LYS A 20 -15.92 10.11 7.28
C LYS A 20 -15.31 11.29 6.53
N LEU A 21 -15.19 12.44 7.16
CA LEU A 21 -14.57 13.62 6.56
C LEU A 21 -13.09 13.39 6.27
N THR A 22 -12.37 12.76 7.20
CA THR A 22 -10.98 12.40 7.01
C THR A 22 -10.80 11.45 5.82
N ARG A 23 -11.69 10.48 5.69
CA ARG A 23 -11.68 9.55 4.56
C ARG A 23 -11.94 10.27 3.23
N GLU A 24 -12.86 11.20 3.21
CA GLU A 24 -13.12 12.04 2.03
C GLU A 24 -11.86 12.82 1.63
N TYR A 25 -11.14 13.39 2.61
CA TYR A 25 -9.88 14.07 2.35
C TYR A 25 -8.83 13.12 1.75
N ILE A 26 -8.71 11.90 2.28
CA ILE A 26 -7.74 10.92 1.78
C ILE A 26 -7.96 10.64 0.29
N PHE A 27 -9.21 10.56 -0.16
CA PHE A 27 -9.54 10.31 -1.56
C PHE A 27 -9.60 11.57 -2.42
N SER A 28 -9.45 12.75 -1.84
CA SER A 28 -9.31 13.99 -2.59
C SER A 28 -7.97 14.05 -3.33
N ASP A 29 -7.85 14.96 -4.29
CA ASP A 29 -6.60 15.12 -5.03
C ASP A 29 -5.43 15.45 -4.09
N ALA A 30 -5.65 16.35 -3.13
CA ALA A 30 -4.62 16.72 -2.15
C ALA A 30 -4.21 15.53 -1.28
N GLY A 31 -5.16 14.74 -0.80
CA GLY A 31 -4.90 13.55 0.01
C GLY A 31 -4.15 12.48 -0.77
N GLN A 32 -4.52 12.25 -2.01
CA GLN A 32 -3.85 11.29 -2.89
C GLN A 32 -2.42 11.73 -3.21
N ILE A 33 -2.18 13.02 -3.42
CA ILE A 33 -0.84 13.55 -3.63
C ILE A 33 0.02 13.39 -2.37
N ASN A 34 -0.56 13.59 -1.17
CA ASN A 34 0.15 13.37 0.09
C ASN A 34 0.56 11.91 0.26
N LEU A 35 -0.27 10.96 -0.12
CA LEU A 35 0.09 9.54 -0.12
C LEU A 35 1.28 9.27 -1.05
N ALA A 36 1.26 9.88 -2.23
CA ALA A 36 2.35 9.74 -3.19
C ALA A 36 3.67 10.31 -2.66
N LYS A 37 3.63 11.41 -1.91
CA LYS A 37 4.82 11.98 -1.25
C LYS A 37 5.43 10.99 -0.25
N GLY A 38 4.62 10.13 0.33
CA GLY A 38 5.07 9.05 1.21
C GLY A 38 5.45 7.77 0.49
N HIS A 39 5.66 7.83 -0.82
CA HIS A 39 6.02 6.70 -1.68
C HIS A 39 4.92 5.66 -1.88
N ALA A 40 3.68 5.96 -1.49
CA ALA A 40 2.54 5.10 -1.75
C ALA A 40 1.88 5.52 -3.07
N ARG A 41 1.71 4.56 -3.98
CA ARG A 41 1.02 4.86 -5.24
C ARG A 41 -0.46 5.10 -4.97
N PRO A 42 -1.00 6.30 -5.26
CA PRO A 42 -2.41 6.57 -5.05
C PRO A 42 -3.28 5.72 -5.97
N ILE A 43 -4.45 5.31 -5.49
CA ILE A 43 -5.39 4.55 -6.31
C ILE A 43 -5.85 5.32 -7.55
N ARG A 44 -5.87 6.65 -7.48
CA ARG A 44 -6.25 7.53 -8.58
C ARG A 44 -5.06 8.07 -9.37
N ALA A 45 -3.89 7.43 -9.28
CA ALA A 45 -2.64 7.93 -9.87
C ALA A 45 -2.75 8.22 -11.37
N GLU A 46 -3.52 7.43 -12.11
CA GLU A 46 -3.69 7.60 -13.55
C GLU A 46 -4.54 8.83 -13.91
N HIS A 47 -5.32 9.34 -12.96
CA HIS A 47 -6.23 10.47 -13.17
C HIS A 47 -5.77 11.74 -12.47
N LEU A 48 -4.60 11.71 -11.82
CA LEU A 48 -4.05 12.83 -11.09
C LEU A 48 -2.83 13.41 -11.81
N LYS A 49 -2.69 14.74 -11.77
CA LYS A 49 -1.45 15.41 -12.15
C LYS A 49 -0.55 15.48 -10.93
N LEU A 50 0.36 14.55 -10.83
CA LEU A 50 1.34 14.56 -9.76
C LEU A 50 2.46 15.55 -10.06
N PRO A 51 2.97 16.28 -9.05
CA PRO A 51 4.17 17.11 -9.23
C PRO A 51 5.35 16.24 -9.70
N ALA A 52 6.25 16.84 -10.46
CA ALA A 52 7.38 16.10 -11.06
C ALA A 52 8.27 15.44 -10.01
N ASP A 53 8.48 16.08 -8.87
CA ASP A 53 9.26 15.52 -7.76
C ASP A 53 8.59 14.32 -7.14
N VAL A 54 7.26 14.30 -7.07
CA VAL A 54 6.49 13.18 -6.57
C VAL A 54 6.51 12.03 -7.58
N GLN A 55 6.35 12.30 -8.87
CA GLN A 55 6.43 11.28 -9.91
C GLN A 55 7.79 10.58 -9.91
N ALA A 56 8.85 11.31 -9.62
CA ALA A 56 10.20 10.74 -9.56
C ALA A 56 10.36 9.70 -8.44
N LYS A 57 9.53 9.75 -7.41
CA LYS A 57 9.55 8.79 -6.30
C LYS A 57 8.78 7.51 -6.60
N LEU A 58 7.95 7.50 -7.62
CA LEU A 58 7.12 6.37 -7.99
C LEU A 58 7.62 5.72 -9.28
N LEU A 59 7.35 4.45 -9.44
CA LEU A 59 7.63 3.75 -10.69
C LEU A 59 6.69 4.24 -11.79
N PRO A 60 7.11 4.16 -13.07
CA PRO A 60 6.23 4.51 -14.19
C PRO A 60 4.94 3.71 -14.17
N ASN A 61 3.84 4.32 -14.62
CA ASN A 61 2.52 3.68 -14.60
C ASN A 61 2.46 2.38 -15.39
N ASP A 62 3.22 2.27 -16.47
CA ASP A 62 3.27 1.05 -17.28
C ASP A 62 3.80 -0.15 -16.52
N GLN A 63 4.67 0.04 -15.52
CA GLN A 63 5.17 -1.04 -14.69
C GLN A 63 4.10 -1.61 -13.75
N TYR A 64 3.06 -0.84 -13.44
CA TYR A 64 1.94 -1.31 -12.62
C TYR A 64 0.88 -2.07 -13.41
N ALA A 65 0.86 -1.92 -14.73
CA ALA A 65 -0.16 -2.55 -15.58
C ALA A 65 -0.11 -4.07 -15.52
N ALA A 66 1.08 -4.65 -15.36
CA ALA A 66 1.27 -6.10 -15.26
C ALA A 66 1.16 -6.62 -13.83
N ALA A 67 1.06 -5.74 -12.84
CA ALA A 67 0.98 -6.16 -11.45
C ALA A 67 -0.39 -6.77 -11.15
N GLN A 68 -0.39 -7.87 -10.39
CA GLN A 68 -1.62 -8.58 -10.06
C GLN A 68 -1.69 -8.81 -8.55
N PRO A 69 -2.91 -8.82 -7.98
CA PRO A 69 -3.08 -9.15 -6.57
C PRO A 69 -2.73 -10.62 -6.32
N ILE A 70 -2.51 -10.94 -5.06
CA ILE A 70 -2.23 -12.32 -4.64
C ILE A 70 -3.46 -13.16 -4.92
N LYS A 71 -3.29 -14.23 -5.74
CA LYS A 71 -4.39 -15.10 -6.15
C LYS A 71 -4.63 -16.24 -5.19
N ASN A 72 -3.60 -16.70 -4.49
CA ASN A 72 -3.68 -17.83 -3.58
C ASN A 72 -3.38 -17.37 -2.15
N ALA A 73 -4.43 -17.04 -1.41
CA ALA A 73 -4.30 -16.54 -0.04
C ALA A 73 -3.78 -17.63 0.91
N GLU A 74 -4.13 -18.90 0.70
CA GLU A 74 -3.64 -19.99 1.54
C GLU A 74 -2.13 -20.18 1.41
N ALA A 75 -1.63 -20.19 0.19
CA ALA A 75 -0.19 -20.31 -0.05
C ALA A 75 0.56 -19.09 0.52
N TRP A 76 0.01 -17.90 0.40
CA TRP A 76 0.57 -16.69 0.96
C TRP A 76 0.66 -16.77 2.48
N GLU A 77 -0.42 -17.19 3.14
CA GLU A 77 -0.46 -17.33 4.58
C GLU A 77 0.52 -18.39 5.09
N ALA A 78 0.57 -19.55 4.44
CA ALA A 78 1.50 -20.60 4.78
C ALA A 78 2.95 -20.16 4.65
N THR A 79 3.28 -19.45 3.56
CA THR A 79 4.62 -18.90 3.34
C THR A 79 4.96 -17.84 4.38
N SER A 80 4.01 -16.98 4.71
CA SER A 80 4.21 -15.91 5.71
C SER A 80 4.54 -16.48 7.09
N LYS A 81 3.97 -17.63 7.44
CA LYS A 81 4.27 -18.30 8.71
C LYS A 81 5.65 -18.94 8.71
N LYS A 82 6.11 -19.44 7.57
CA LYS A 82 7.41 -20.12 7.44
C LYS A 82 8.56 -19.15 7.27
N LEU A 83 8.32 -18.02 6.66
CA LEU A 83 9.39 -17.09 6.25
C LEU A 83 10.26 -16.61 7.40
N PRO A 84 9.74 -16.22 8.58
CA PRO A 84 10.61 -15.82 9.69
C PRO A 84 11.58 -16.93 10.13
N GLN A 85 11.12 -18.17 10.18
CA GLN A 85 11.95 -19.30 10.54
C GLN A 85 13.03 -19.54 9.48
N MET A 86 12.64 -19.52 8.22
CA MET A 86 13.60 -19.67 7.11
C MET A 86 14.67 -18.58 7.12
N TRP A 87 14.27 -17.35 7.44
CA TRP A 87 15.19 -16.23 7.56
C TRP A 87 16.23 -16.49 8.66
N GLN A 88 15.78 -16.96 9.83
CA GLN A 88 16.66 -17.28 10.94
C GLN A 88 17.64 -18.40 10.60
N GLU A 89 17.16 -19.47 9.96
CA GLU A 89 17.95 -20.66 9.68
C GLU A 89 18.91 -20.49 8.49
N GLN A 90 18.50 -19.74 7.46
CA GLN A 90 19.24 -19.69 6.20
C GLN A 90 19.97 -18.38 5.97
N VAL A 91 19.59 -17.29 6.63
CA VAL A 91 20.21 -15.99 6.44
C VAL A 91 20.98 -15.53 7.67
N ILE A 92 20.33 -15.46 8.82
CA ILE A 92 20.97 -14.92 10.02
C ILE A 92 22.11 -15.81 10.51
N ILE A 93 21.95 -17.13 10.49
CA ILE A 93 22.99 -18.07 10.88
C ILE A 93 24.23 -17.92 9.99
N GLU A 94 24.03 -17.75 8.69
CA GLU A 94 25.14 -17.57 7.75
C GLU A 94 25.87 -16.22 7.93
N MET A 95 25.20 -15.24 8.52
CA MET A 95 25.79 -13.93 8.79
C MET A 95 26.67 -13.90 10.05
N GLU A 96 26.54 -14.90 10.91
CA GLU A 96 27.35 -15.04 12.12
C GLU A 96 28.67 -15.72 11.78
#